data_d706a28bc2805d4d89cd536d3480f6eb
#
_entry.id   d706a28bc2805d4d89cd536d3480f6eb
#
_cell.length_a   1.000
_cell.length_b   1.000
_cell.length_c   1.000
_cell.angle_alpha   90.00
_cell.angle_beta   90.00
_cell.angle_gamma   90.00
#
_symmetry.space_group_name_H-M   'P 1'
#
loop_
_entity.id
_entity.type
_entity.pdbx_description
1 polymer ?
#
loop_
_entity_poly.entity_id
_entity_poly.type
_entity_poly.pdbx_seq_one_letter_code
_entity_poly.pdbx_strand_id
1 'polypeptide(L)'
;SMCDNKQGTSVINAVNSKSISSLKSTYDTGVNPNHLVLWAESHDTYANDSGYDLTRDISIDSVNKAYIIQASRKDAATLYIARPTDLNVTICSINDNSGWKNKEISAVNKFHAQYVGAEENINNNNNCFVNVRGNGSSAGAVIVNINASNTANVEVKGLANGNYID
;
A
#
# COMPACT_ATOMS: atom_id res chain seq x y z
N SER A 1 1.05 19.44 -4.97
CA SER A 1 0.77 17.99 -4.78
C SER A 1 -0.68 17.72 -5.05
N MET A 2 -0.99 16.54 -5.54
CA MET A 2 -2.31 16.07 -5.89
C MET A 2 -2.54 14.68 -5.32
N CYS A 3 -3.71 14.45 -4.71
CA CYS A 3 -4.09 13.10 -4.26
C CYS A 3 -4.62 12.28 -5.45
N ASP A 4 -4.17 11.05 -5.59
CA ASP A 4 -4.71 10.10 -6.55
C ASP A 4 -5.78 9.23 -5.87
N ASN A 5 -7.00 9.75 -5.84
CA ASN A 5 -8.13 9.06 -5.21
C ASN A 5 -8.51 7.78 -5.96
N LYS A 6 -8.37 7.75 -7.28
CA LYS A 6 -8.68 6.55 -8.08
C LYS A 6 -7.70 5.42 -7.80
N GLN A 7 -6.43 5.75 -7.59
CA GLN A 7 -5.43 4.77 -7.19
C GLN A 7 -5.74 4.24 -5.78
N GLY A 8 -6.08 5.10 -4.83
CA GLY A 8 -6.50 4.70 -3.48
C GLY A 8 -7.67 3.73 -3.50
N THR A 9 -8.74 4.09 -4.18
CA THR A 9 -9.93 3.23 -4.37
C THR A 9 -9.58 1.90 -5.04
N SER A 10 -8.76 1.90 -6.09
CA SER A 10 -8.32 0.68 -6.79
C SER A 10 -7.62 -0.30 -5.85
N VAL A 11 -6.70 0.20 -5.01
CA VAL A 11 -5.93 -0.65 -4.07
C VAL A 11 -6.83 -1.21 -2.98
N ILE A 12 -7.69 -0.39 -2.38
CA ILE A 12 -8.65 -0.83 -1.36
C ILE A 12 -9.59 -1.91 -1.93
N ASN A 13 -10.12 -1.69 -3.12
CA ASN A 13 -11.00 -2.65 -3.77
C ASN A 13 -10.29 -3.98 -4.06
N ALA A 14 -9.05 -3.95 -4.54
CA ALA A 14 -8.27 -5.15 -4.79
C ALA A 14 -8.06 -5.97 -3.50
N VAL A 15 -7.67 -5.32 -2.42
CA VAL A 15 -7.41 -6.00 -1.14
C VAL A 15 -8.71 -6.50 -0.51
N ASN A 16 -9.79 -5.70 -0.53
CA ASN A 16 -11.07 -6.08 0.06
C ASN A 16 -11.74 -7.23 -0.70
N SER A 17 -11.66 -7.23 -2.03
CA SER A 17 -12.16 -8.33 -2.87
C SER A 17 -11.22 -9.54 -2.92
N LYS A 18 -10.05 -9.47 -2.29
CA LYS A 18 -9.00 -10.49 -2.33
C LYS A 18 -8.57 -10.87 -3.76
N SER A 19 -8.56 -9.88 -4.66
CA SER A 19 -8.24 -10.07 -6.07
C SER A 19 -7.32 -8.97 -6.59
N ILE A 20 -6.22 -9.38 -7.23
CA ILE A 20 -5.27 -8.48 -7.86
C ILE A 20 -5.82 -7.83 -9.14
N SER A 21 -6.91 -8.36 -9.69
CA SER A 21 -7.42 -7.96 -11.02
C SER A 21 -7.86 -6.50 -11.12
N SER A 22 -8.27 -5.89 -10.03
CA SER A 22 -8.67 -4.47 -9.97
C SER A 22 -7.53 -3.53 -9.62
N LEU A 23 -6.35 -4.07 -9.30
CA LEU A 23 -5.20 -3.25 -8.95
C LEU A 23 -4.54 -2.64 -10.17
N LYS A 24 -4.49 -1.32 -10.22
CA LYS A 24 -3.80 -0.60 -11.28
C LYS A 24 -2.30 -0.51 -10.99
N SER A 25 -1.49 -0.81 -11.98
CA SER A 25 -0.03 -0.66 -11.90
C SER A 25 0.45 0.76 -12.22
N THR A 26 -0.39 1.56 -12.88
CA THR A 26 -0.09 2.95 -13.27
C THR A 26 -1.00 3.93 -12.55
N TYR A 27 -0.51 5.14 -12.32
CA TYR A 27 -1.34 6.22 -11.80
C TYR A 27 -2.31 6.73 -12.86
N ASP A 28 -3.53 7.07 -12.45
CA ASP A 28 -4.57 7.57 -13.35
C ASP A 28 -4.44 9.06 -13.69
N THR A 29 -3.54 9.75 -13.03
CA THR A 29 -3.31 11.17 -13.25
C THR A 29 -2.14 11.37 -14.21
N GLY A 30 -2.22 12.34 -15.10
CA GLY A 30 -1.07 12.77 -15.91
C GLY A 30 -0.02 13.58 -15.11
N VAL A 31 -0.11 13.58 -13.78
CA VAL A 31 0.77 14.35 -12.89
C VAL A 31 2.05 13.57 -12.65
N ASN A 32 3.18 14.28 -12.60
CA ASN A 32 4.45 13.67 -12.23
C ASN A 32 4.34 12.98 -10.85
N PRO A 33 4.71 11.70 -10.73
CA PRO A 33 4.61 10.94 -9.48
C PRO A 33 5.22 11.63 -8.25
N ASN A 34 6.30 12.42 -8.42
CA ASN A 34 6.89 13.21 -7.34
C ASN A 34 5.95 14.27 -6.74
N HIS A 35 4.86 14.58 -7.43
CA HIS A 35 3.84 15.52 -6.96
C HIS A 35 2.56 14.81 -6.50
N LEU A 36 2.55 13.48 -6.50
CA LEU A 36 1.40 12.69 -6.07
C LEU A 36 1.47 12.38 -4.58
N VAL A 37 0.29 12.34 -3.98
CA VAL A 37 0.04 11.82 -2.65
C VAL A 37 -0.88 10.62 -2.79
N LEU A 38 -0.40 9.47 -2.34
CA LEU A 38 -1.14 8.22 -2.30
C LEU A 38 -1.71 7.98 -0.90
N TRP A 39 -2.79 7.26 -0.84
CA TRP A 39 -3.41 6.85 0.41
C TRP A 39 -4.15 5.53 0.23
N ALA A 40 -4.31 4.77 1.28
CA ALA A 40 -5.17 3.60 1.33
C ALA A 40 -6.47 3.91 2.08
N GLU A 41 -6.36 4.73 3.11
CA GLU A 41 -7.45 5.25 3.90
C GLU A 41 -7.13 6.69 4.27
N SER A 42 -8.13 7.53 4.28
CA SER A 42 -8.06 8.93 4.74
C SER A 42 -9.12 9.19 5.81
N HIS A 43 -9.07 10.33 6.45
CA HIS A 43 -10.13 10.75 7.37
C HIS A 43 -11.50 10.84 6.67
N ASP A 44 -11.50 11.22 5.39
CA ASP A 44 -12.75 11.29 4.61
C ASP A 44 -13.32 9.89 4.36
N THR A 45 -12.51 8.92 3.95
CA THR A 45 -13.00 7.56 3.70
C THR A 45 -13.33 6.80 4.98
N TYR A 46 -12.69 7.14 6.10
CA TYR A 46 -12.98 6.52 7.39
C TYR A 46 -14.20 7.15 8.08
N ALA A 47 -14.32 8.48 8.08
CA ALA A 47 -15.22 9.22 8.97
C ALA A 47 -16.32 10.03 8.26
N ASN A 48 -16.16 10.29 6.95
CA ASN A 48 -17.11 11.11 6.21
C ASN A 48 -18.16 10.24 5.51
N ASP A 49 -19.41 10.34 5.95
CA ASP A 49 -20.54 9.53 5.48
C ASP A 49 -21.11 9.98 4.13
N SER A 50 -20.64 11.09 3.57
CA SER A 50 -21.24 11.66 2.36
C SER A 50 -20.34 11.58 1.11
N GLY A 51 -20.53 10.54 0.32
CA GLY A 51 -20.09 10.54 -1.08
C GLY A 51 -18.71 9.96 -1.38
N TYR A 52 -18.06 9.31 -0.41
CA TYR A 52 -16.78 8.62 -0.60
C TYR A 52 -16.92 7.12 -0.33
N ASP A 53 -16.06 6.33 -0.97
CA ASP A 53 -15.95 4.90 -0.67
C ASP A 53 -15.50 4.72 0.80
N LEU A 54 -16.40 4.23 1.64
CA LEU A 54 -16.16 4.10 3.08
C LEU A 54 -15.21 2.94 3.35
N THR A 55 -14.17 3.21 4.14
CA THR A 55 -13.20 2.21 4.55
C THR A 55 -13.41 1.74 5.99
N ARG A 56 -14.31 2.37 6.76
CA ARG A 56 -14.54 2.07 8.19
C ARG A 56 -14.80 0.59 8.46
N ASP A 57 -15.60 -0.06 7.61
CA ASP A 57 -15.98 -1.46 7.76
C ASP A 57 -14.94 -2.44 7.18
N ILE A 58 -13.89 -1.93 6.54
CA ILE A 58 -12.79 -2.74 6.02
C ILE A 58 -11.86 -3.08 7.17
N SER A 59 -11.42 -4.34 7.24
CA SER A 59 -10.51 -4.78 8.30
C SER A 59 -9.20 -3.99 8.28
N ILE A 60 -8.63 -3.76 9.47
CA ILE A 60 -7.34 -3.05 9.58
C ILE A 60 -6.22 -3.78 8.85
N ASP A 61 -6.26 -5.13 8.80
CA ASP A 61 -5.31 -5.93 8.03
C ASP A 61 -5.38 -5.60 6.54
N SER A 62 -6.59 -5.49 5.98
CA SER A 62 -6.78 -5.10 4.58
C SER A 62 -6.30 -3.67 4.31
N VAL A 63 -6.59 -2.73 5.20
CA VAL A 63 -6.13 -1.35 5.06
C VAL A 63 -4.59 -1.27 5.15
N ASN A 64 -3.98 -2.02 6.07
CA ASN A 64 -2.52 -2.09 6.16
C ASN A 64 -1.89 -2.68 4.90
N LYS A 65 -2.44 -3.75 4.33
CA LYS A 65 -1.98 -4.29 3.04
C LYS A 65 -2.09 -3.26 1.92
N ALA A 66 -3.21 -2.54 1.84
CA ALA A 66 -3.40 -1.48 0.86
C ALA A 66 -2.37 -0.35 1.06
N TYR A 67 -2.10 0.04 2.30
CA TYR A 67 -1.06 1.01 2.59
C TYR A 67 0.33 0.52 2.15
N ILE A 68 0.68 -0.74 2.45
CA ILE A 68 1.98 -1.32 2.08
C ILE A 68 2.16 -1.30 0.56
N ILE A 69 1.13 -1.64 -0.20
CA ILE A 69 1.15 -1.54 -1.66
C ILE A 69 1.48 -0.10 -2.09
N GLN A 70 0.76 0.87 -1.56
CA GLN A 70 0.95 2.29 -1.91
C GLN A 70 2.32 2.81 -1.47
N ALA A 71 2.75 2.51 -0.24
CA ALA A 71 4.00 2.99 0.31
C ALA A 71 5.25 2.36 -0.34
N SER A 72 5.11 1.21 -0.99
CA SER A 72 6.21 0.60 -1.75
C SER A 72 6.50 1.29 -3.09
N ARG A 73 5.56 2.13 -3.60
CA ARG A 73 5.61 2.72 -4.93
C ARG A 73 6.72 3.76 -5.05
N LYS A 74 7.18 3.95 -6.31
CA LYS A 74 8.21 4.93 -6.66
C LYS A 74 7.65 6.35 -6.60
N ASP A 75 8.45 7.25 -6.05
CA ASP A 75 8.37 8.71 -6.19
C ASP A 75 7.13 9.42 -5.60
N ALA A 76 6.09 8.72 -5.21
CA ALA A 76 4.92 9.32 -4.58
C ALA A 76 5.05 9.33 -3.04
N ALA A 77 4.52 10.35 -2.40
CA ALA A 77 4.36 10.35 -0.94
C ALA A 77 3.12 9.55 -0.54
N THR A 78 3.19 8.77 0.54
CA THR A 78 2.05 8.00 1.02
C THR A 78 1.62 8.47 2.40
N LEU A 79 0.34 8.75 2.54
CA LEU A 79 -0.26 9.12 3.83
C LEU A 79 -0.79 7.87 4.55
N TYR A 80 -0.50 7.78 5.83
CA TYR A 80 -1.04 6.79 6.74
C TYR A 80 -1.95 7.46 7.76
N ILE A 81 -3.14 6.91 7.94
CA ILE A 81 -4.03 7.30 9.01
C ILE A 81 -4.09 6.21 10.07
N ALA A 82 -3.82 6.56 11.33
CA ALA A 82 -4.06 5.65 12.45
C ALA A 82 -5.51 5.79 12.88
N ARG A 83 -6.27 4.71 12.81
CA ARG A 83 -7.67 4.68 13.26
C ARG A 83 -7.75 4.93 14.77
N PRO A 84 -8.86 5.49 15.28
CA PRO A 84 -9.11 5.53 16.71
C PRO A 84 -9.18 4.11 17.29
N THR A 85 -8.85 3.97 18.56
CA THR A 85 -8.94 2.68 19.27
C THR A 85 -10.39 2.19 19.33
N ASP A 86 -11.33 3.10 19.54
CA ASP A 86 -12.77 2.83 19.47
C ASP A 86 -13.26 3.16 18.06
N LEU A 87 -13.62 2.13 17.28
CA LEU A 87 -14.08 2.27 15.90
C LEU A 87 -15.45 2.98 15.77
N ASN A 88 -16.18 3.18 16.86
CA ASN A 88 -17.40 3.99 16.87
C ASN A 88 -17.09 5.50 16.87
N VAL A 89 -15.83 5.87 17.15
CA VAL A 89 -15.39 7.27 17.13
C VAL A 89 -14.97 7.62 15.71
N THR A 90 -15.54 8.71 15.19
CA THR A 90 -15.22 9.22 13.85
C THR A 90 -14.14 10.30 13.87
N ILE A 91 -13.69 10.73 15.04
CA ILE A 91 -12.65 11.73 15.19
C ILE A 91 -11.29 11.04 15.14
N CYS A 92 -10.63 11.14 14.01
CA CYS A 92 -9.26 10.69 13.84
C CYS A 92 -8.32 11.51 14.73
N SER A 93 -7.25 10.91 15.22
CA SER A 93 -6.22 11.49 16.08
C SER A 93 -6.49 11.52 17.59
N ILE A 94 -7.66 11.14 18.05
CA ILE A 94 -7.90 10.99 19.48
C ILE A 94 -7.79 9.51 19.86
N ASN A 95 -6.86 9.18 20.76
CA ASN A 95 -6.63 7.80 21.21
C ASN A 95 -6.44 6.82 20.03
N ASP A 96 -5.50 7.14 19.13
CA ASP A 96 -5.20 6.29 18.00
C ASP A 96 -4.75 4.88 18.44
N ASN A 97 -4.96 3.91 17.57
CA ASN A 97 -4.59 2.51 17.82
C ASN A 97 -3.09 2.23 17.69
N SER A 98 -2.26 3.26 17.53
CA SER A 98 -0.82 3.14 17.27
C SER A 98 -0.48 2.27 16.04
N GLY A 99 -1.36 2.20 15.05
CA GLY A 99 -1.17 1.38 13.84
C GLY A 99 0.12 1.66 13.10
N TRP A 100 0.65 2.88 13.19
CA TRP A 100 1.94 3.28 12.65
C TRP A 100 3.15 2.53 13.27
N LYS A 101 2.98 1.86 14.41
CA LYS A 101 3.98 0.99 15.05
C LYS A 101 3.93 -0.45 14.52
N ASN A 102 2.97 -0.79 13.68
CA ASN A 102 2.90 -2.10 13.04
C ASN A 102 4.22 -2.38 12.30
N LYS A 103 4.72 -3.62 12.41
CA LYS A 103 6.03 -3.99 11.88
C LYS A 103 6.12 -3.85 10.37
N GLU A 104 5.07 -4.29 9.66
CA GLU A 104 5.00 -4.24 8.20
C GLU A 104 4.90 -2.79 7.71
N ILE A 105 4.12 -1.95 8.40
CA ILE A 105 4.04 -0.51 8.10
C ILE A 105 5.40 0.15 8.30
N SER A 106 6.08 -0.15 9.41
CA SER A 106 7.42 0.37 9.67
C SER A 106 8.44 -0.12 8.64
N ALA A 107 8.36 -1.39 8.24
CA ALA A 107 9.26 -1.98 7.25
C ALA A 107 9.10 -1.35 5.88
N VAL A 108 7.87 -1.19 5.39
CA VAL A 108 7.64 -0.58 4.07
C VAL A 108 8.05 0.90 4.02
N ASN A 109 7.89 1.64 5.12
CA ASN A 109 8.36 3.02 5.18
C ASN A 109 9.90 3.12 5.10
N LYS A 110 10.60 2.21 5.77
CA LYS A 110 12.07 2.11 5.64
C LYS A 110 12.47 1.69 4.22
N PHE A 111 11.76 0.73 3.64
CA PHE A 111 11.97 0.31 2.27
C PHE A 111 11.80 1.49 1.29
N HIS A 112 10.70 2.24 1.42
CA HIS A 112 10.46 3.42 0.59
C HIS A 112 11.63 4.43 0.70
N ALA A 113 12.05 4.74 1.91
CA ALA A 113 13.14 5.69 2.16
C ALA A 113 14.49 5.20 1.59
N GLN A 114 14.75 3.89 1.66
CA GLN A 114 15.98 3.30 1.12
C GLN A 114 16.04 3.35 -0.41
N TYR A 115 14.87 3.25 -1.08
CA TYR A 115 14.78 3.15 -2.53
C TYR A 115 14.27 4.43 -3.20
N VAL A 116 14.41 5.59 -2.55
CA VAL A 116 14.07 6.88 -3.18
C VAL A 116 14.80 7.04 -4.51
N GLY A 117 14.08 7.37 -5.58
CA GLY A 117 14.61 7.54 -6.92
C GLY A 117 15.02 6.24 -7.65
N ALA A 118 15.02 5.09 -6.97
CA ALA A 118 15.36 3.82 -7.61
C ALA A 118 14.28 3.35 -8.60
N GLU A 119 14.69 2.58 -9.60
CA GLU A 119 13.75 2.00 -10.57
C GLU A 119 12.69 1.14 -9.91
N GLU A 120 11.53 1.08 -10.52
CA GLU A 120 10.37 0.30 -10.08
C GLU A 120 9.98 -0.72 -11.13
N ASN A 121 9.79 -1.97 -10.70
CA ASN A 121 9.27 -3.04 -11.53
C ASN A 121 8.15 -3.77 -10.80
N ILE A 122 6.92 -3.56 -11.28
CA ILE A 122 5.72 -4.23 -10.75
C ILE A 122 5.43 -5.46 -11.60
N ASN A 123 5.45 -6.62 -10.99
CA ASN A 123 5.21 -7.91 -11.64
C ASN A 123 4.22 -8.76 -10.82
N ASN A 124 2.97 -8.34 -10.78
CA ASN A 124 1.92 -9.03 -10.04
C ASN A 124 1.66 -10.43 -10.59
N ASN A 125 1.66 -11.41 -9.72
CA ASN A 125 1.37 -12.80 -10.08
C ASN A 125 0.82 -13.59 -8.88
N ASN A 126 0.09 -14.68 -9.17
CA ASN A 126 -0.49 -15.57 -8.18
C ASN A 126 -1.29 -14.85 -7.08
N ASN A 127 -2.03 -13.82 -7.47
CA ASN A 127 -2.82 -12.96 -6.58
C ASN A 127 -1.98 -12.22 -5.53
N CYS A 128 -0.69 -12.02 -5.82
CA CYS A 128 0.21 -11.20 -5.03
C CYS A 128 0.57 -9.93 -5.79
N PHE A 129 0.60 -8.82 -5.07
CA PHE A 129 1.29 -7.63 -5.54
C PHE A 129 2.80 -7.84 -5.34
N VAL A 130 3.58 -7.57 -6.36
CA VAL A 130 5.04 -7.68 -6.32
C VAL A 130 5.65 -6.41 -6.88
N ASN A 131 6.39 -5.70 -6.07
CA ASN A 131 7.12 -4.50 -6.46
C ASN A 131 8.60 -4.64 -6.13
N VAL A 132 9.44 -4.65 -7.16
CA VAL A 132 10.90 -4.66 -7.04
C VAL A 132 11.42 -3.26 -7.25
N ARG A 133 12.24 -2.77 -6.33
CA ARG A 133 12.91 -1.48 -6.41
C ARG A 133 14.42 -1.67 -6.50
N GLY A 134 15.04 -0.86 -7.37
CA GLY A 134 16.47 -0.97 -7.66
C GLY A 134 16.80 -2.08 -8.64
N ASN A 135 18.10 -2.38 -8.79
CA ASN A 135 18.62 -3.35 -9.75
C ASN A 135 19.69 -4.25 -9.14
N GLY A 136 19.74 -5.50 -9.60
CA GLY A 136 20.80 -6.45 -9.27
C GLY A 136 20.88 -6.75 -7.75
N SER A 137 22.09 -6.78 -7.21
CA SER A 137 22.36 -7.12 -5.80
C SER A 137 21.93 -6.06 -4.81
N SER A 138 21.64 -4.85 -5.25
CA SER A 138 21.12 -3.76 -4.43
C SER A 138 19.58 -3.64 -4.48
N ALA A 139 18.91 -4.49 -5.25
CA ALA A 139 17.47 -4.49 -5.34
C ALA A 139 16.80 -5.09 -4.09
N GLY A 140 15.61 -4.62 -3.81
CA GLY A 140 14.72 -5.19 -2.82
C GLY A 140 13.31 -5.33 -3.36
N ALA A 141 12.47 -6.10 -2.68
CA ALA A 141 11.11 -6.34 -3.11
C ALA A 141 10.10 -6.19 -1.95
N VAL A 142 8.93 -5.68 -2.28
CA VAL A 142 7.74 -5.76 -1.42
C VAL A 142 6.77 -6.72 -2.08
N ILE A 143 6.33 -7.73 -1.32
CA ILE A 143 5.39 -8.75 -1.77
C ILE A 143 4.19 -8.71 -0.82
N VAL A 144 2.99 -8.52 -1.37
CA VAL A 144 1.76 -8.53 -0.59
C VAL A 144 0.84 -9.62 -1.13
N ASN A 145 0.65 -10.67 -0.35
CA ASN A 145 -0.36 -11.69 -0.62
C ASN A 145 -1.75 -11.11 -0.30
N ILE A 146 -2.50 -10.78 -1.35
CA ILE A 146 -3.82 -10.17 -1.20
C ILE A 146 -4.82 -11.18 -0.62
N ASN A 147 -4.67 -12.46 -0.94
CA ASN A 147 -5.48 -13.53 -0.33
C ASN A 147 -4.70 -14.27 0.76
N ALA A 148 -4.59 -13.65 1.92
CA ALA A 148 -3.82 -14.19 3.06
C ALA A 148 -4.32 -15.53 3.62
N SER A 149 -5.49 -16.01 3.20
CA SER A 149 -5.99 -17.33 3.61
C SER A 149 -5.24 -18.50 2.98
N ASN A 150 -4.43 -18.22 1.95
CA ASN A 150 -3.71 -19.24 1.19
C ASN A 150 -2.23 -18.89 1.08
N THR A 151 -1.38 -19.89 1.15
CA THR A 151 0.03 -19.78 0.76
C THR A 151 0.11 -19.57 -0.75
N ALA A 152 0.93 -18.64 -1.21
CA ALA A 152 1.17 -18.38 -2.62
C ALA A 152 2.64 -18.61 -2.98
N ASN A 153 2.87 -19.27 -4.12
CA ASN A 153 4.19 -19.27 -4.74
C ASN A 153 4.28 -18.06 -5.66
N VAL A 154 5.29 -17.25 -5.46
CA VAL A 154 5.42 -15.95 -6.15
C VAL A 154 6.71 -15.93 -6.95
N GLU A 155 6.61 -15.55 -8.22
CA GLU A 155 7.78 -15.24 -9.04
C GLU A 155 8.18 -13.79 -8.78
N VAL A 156 9.45 -13.56 -8.45
CA VAL A 156 10.01 -12.22 -8.25
C VAL A 156 11.11 -11.96 -9.27
N LYS A 157 10.80 -11.14 -10.27
CA LYS A 157 11.75 -10.77 -11.33
C LYS A 157 12.52 -9.51 -10.94
N GLY A 158 13.80 -9.46 -11.27
CA GLY A 158 14.65 -8.28 -11.07
C GLY A 158 15.50 -8.32 -9.80
N LEU A 159 15.35 -9.33 -8.96
CA LEU A 159 16.30 -9.61 -7.89
C LEU A 159 17.46 -10.47 -8.41
N ALA A 160 18.67 -10.22 -7.92
CA ALA A 160 19.80 -11.12 -8.14
C ALA A 160 19.57 -12.44 -7.39
N ASN A 161 20.24 -13.52 -7.83
CA ASN A 161 20.25 -14.75 -7.04
C ASN A 161 20.98 -14.51 -5.72
N GLY A 162 20.38 -14.90 -4.60
CA GLY A 162 20.97 -14.66 -3.29
C GLY A 162 20.03 -15.01 -2.14
N ASN A 163 20.50 -14.80 -0.92
CA ASN A 163 19.71 -14.89 0.28
C ASN A 163 19.18 -13.49 0.63
N TYR A 164 17.91 -13.40 0.90
CA TYR A 164 17.24 -12.17 1.30
C TYR A 164 16.74 -12.31 2.74
N ILE A 165 16.71 -11.21 3.45
CA ILE A 165 16.23 -11.13 4.83
C ILE A 165 14.86 -10.44 4.80
N ASP A 166 13.88 -11.06 5.47
CA ASP A 166 12.56 -10.50 5.73
C ASP A 166 12.55 -9.75 7.08
#